data_3e07ec455416b20194e256754c5e5115
#
_entry.id   3e07ec455416b20194e256754c5e5115
#
_cell.length_a   1.000
_cell.length_b   1.000
_cell.length_c   1.000
_cell.angle_alpha   90.00
_cell.angle_beta   90.00
_cell.angle_gamma   90.00
#
_symmetry.space_group_name_H-M   'P 1'
#
loop_
_entity.id
_entity.type
_entity.pdbx_description
1 polymer ?
#
loop_
_entity_poly.entity_id
_entity_poly.type
_entity_poly.pdbx_seq_one_letter_code
_entity_poly.pdbx_strand_id
1 'polypeptide(L)'
;MSFNPPLCSPQRITLVRELYGIRKSELSMRLGVSARTITCWELGLQAPSSGDVAALCRVFGVDPEFFEPGPDDVSVGSDVPHFRFYRSGMQTLTLQGHAYAQVIQDLVRTLRGYVDFPVLDLPSMPTDPELADSVMPMMAAQYVRHVWGLGDGPIAHVLREVENHGVCAVFAPFEHASLDAYSVFGGGVPLIVLNPTVGDYYRQRFDVAHELGHLVMHPDAEPGNKVIEAQADAFAAELLAPSEVLHDELPTRMDGVGWLKLKELKERWGVSMKVLLDKAYALGRLTEEGYRAGLKSLSRNGWKLLEPGAISGVEEPSLIPHSLDLLGDVGVGPEEVRERSRVPQGYFGVMAARRPLLPVRA
;
A
#
# COMPACT_ATOMS: atom_id res chain seq x y z
N MET A 1 -46.22 13.53 8.90
CA MET A 1 -44.87 13.70 8.31
C MET A 1 -44.35 12.31 8.07
N SER A 2 -44.30 11.86 6.81
CA SER A 2 -43.74 10.56 6.45
C SER A 2 -42.22 10.63 6.65
N PHE A 3 -41.74 9.97 7.68
CA PHE A 3 -40.29 9.74 7.82
C PHE A 3 -39.89 8.84 6.68
N ASN A 4 -39.28 9.42 5.63
CA ASN A 4 -38.55 8.63 4.66
C ASN A 4 -37.27 8.17 5.37
N PRO A 5 -37.08 6.86 5.63
CA PRO A 5 -35.84 6.43 6.24
C PRO A 5 -34.67 6.88 5.35
N PRO A 6 -33.53 7.32 5.90
CA PRO A 6 -32.37 7.65 5.12
C PRO A 6 -32.06 6.46 4.19
N LEU A 7 -31.88 6.74 2.91
CA LEU A 7 -31.53 5.73 1.92
C LEU A 7 -30.24 5.07 2.36
N CYS A 8 -30.32 3.86 2.89
CA CYS A 8 -29.14 3.09 3.31
C CYS A 8 -28.53 2.44 2.05
N SER A 9 -27.29 2.78 1.77
CA SER A 9 -26.53 2.23 0.64
C SER A 9 -26.16 0.76 0.87
N PRO A 10 -26.58 -0.17 -0.01
CA PRO A 10 -26.16 -1.56 0.05
C PRO A 10 -24.64 -1.74 -0.02
N GLN A 11 -23.97 -0.89 -0.79
CA GLN A 11 -22.53 -0.87 -0.97
C GLN A 11 -21.81 -0.53 0.35
N ARG A 12 -22.36 0.39 1.13
CA ARG A 12 -21.79 0.78 2.43
C ARG A 12 -21.94 -0.32 3.47
N ILE A 13 -23.00 -1.13 3.42
CA ILE A 13 -23.14 -2.32 4.30
C ILE A 13 -22.07 -3.34 3.96
N THR A 14 -21.86 -3.63 2.66
CA THR A 14 -20.79 -4.51 2.18
C THR A 14 -19.43 -3.98 2.60
N LEU A 15 -19.17 -2.69 2.32
CA LEU A 15 -17.91 -2.01 2.63
C LEU A 15 -17.50 -2.17 4.10
N VAL A 16 -18.39 -1.84 5.03
CA VAL A 16 -18.05 -1.91 6.46
C VAL A 16 -17.85 -3.36 6.92
N ARG A 17 -18.64 -4.30 6.43
CA ARG A 17 -18.47 -5.72 6.78
C ARG A 17 -17.12 -6.25 6.28
N GLU A 18 -16.75 -5.90 5.06
CA GLU A 18 -15.46 -6.31 4.47
C GLU A 18 -14.30 -5.60 5.12
N LEU A 19 -14.43 -4.31 5.43
CA LEU A 19 -13.43 -3.54 6.16
C LEU A 19 -13.04 -4.20 7.50
N TYR A 20 -14.04 -4.72 8.23
CA TYR A 20 -13.82 -5.43 9.49
C TYR A 20 -13.52 -6.94 9.30
N GLY A 21 -13.46 -7.43 8.07
CA GLY A 21 -13.19 -8.84 7.76
C GLY A 21 -14.25 -9.81 8.27
N ILE A 22 -15.46 -9.34 8.52
CA ILE A 22 -16.57 -10.11 9.11
C ILE A 22 -17.32 -10.85 8.00
N ARG A 23 -17.56 -12.16 8.21
CA ARG A 23 -18.40 -12.96 7.32
C ARG A 23 -19.88 -12.64 7.53
N LYS A 24 -20.72 -12.81 6.49
CA LYS A 24 -22.18 -12.61 6.58
C LYS A 24 -22.83 -13.43 7.70
N SER A 25 -22.36 -14.67 7.91
CA SER A 25 -22.84 -15.54 9.00
C SER A 25 -22.50 -14.98 10.38
N GLU A 26 -21.34 -14.37 10.53
CA GLU A 26 -20.93 -13.76 11.79
C GLU A 26 -21.72 -12.47 12.05
N LEU A 27 -21.83 -11.60 11.04
CA LEU A 27 -22.64 -10.37 11.15
C LEU A 27 -24.10 -10.71 11.50
N SER A 28 -24.67 -11.75 10.88
CA SER A 28 -26.02 -12.20 11.15
C SER A 28 -26.24 -12.61 12.62
N MET A 29 -25.25 -13.29 13.22
CA MET A 29 -25.30 -13.64 14.66
C MET A 29 -25.22 -12.40 15.55
N ARG A 30 -24.35 -11.45 15.23
CA ARG A 30 -24.20 -10.20 16.01
C ARG A 30 -25.47 -9.33 15.97
N LEU A 31 -26.20 -9.36 14.86
CA LEU A 31 -27.43 -8.56 14.67
C LEU A 31 -28.72 -9.31 15.03
N GLY A 32 -28.68 -10.62 15.23
CA GLY A 32 -29.89 -11.43 15.48
C GLY A 32 -30.79 -11.59 14.24
N VAL A 33 -30.25 -11.46 13.03
CA VAL A 33 -30.96 -11.65 11.76
C VAL A 33 -30.42 -12.86 10.99
N SER A 34 -31.09 -13.27 9.89
CA SER A 34 -30.55 -14.35 9.07
C SER A 34 -29.42 -13.88 8.13
N ALA A 35 -28.49 -14.78 7.77
CA ALA A 35 -27.45 -14.47 6.78
C ALA A 35 -28.06 -14.11 5.39
N ARG A 36 -29.25 -14.64 5.07
CA ARG A 36 -30.03 -14.27 3.90
C ARG A 36 -30.48 -12.80 3.97
N THR A 37 -30.88 -12.33 5.14
CA THR A 37 -31.27 -10.93 5.36
C THR A 37 -30.09 -10.00 5.05
N ILE A 38 -28.90 -10.32 5.57
CA ILE A 38 -27.67 -9.55 5.24
C ILE A 38 -27.42 -9.54 3.72
N THR A 39 -27.55 -10.70 3.08
CA THR A 39 -27.40 -10.79 1.61
C THR A 39 -28.43 -9.93 0.87
N CYS A 40 -29.68 -9.90 1.32
CA CYS A 40 -30.71 -9.04 0.73
C CYS A 40 -30.40 -7.55 0.90
N TRP A 41 -29.85 -7.15 2.03
CA TRP A 41 -29.43 -5.76 2.28
C TRP A 41 -28.26 -5.36 1.36
N GLU A 42 -27.23 -6.21 1.25
CA GLU A 42 -26.05 -5.95 0.42
C GLU A 42 -26.36 -5.96 -1.09
N LEU A 43 -27.38 -6.68 -1.50
CA LEU A 43 -27.86 -6.69 -2.91
C LEU A 43 -28.94 -5.61 -3.19
N GLY A 44 -29.33 -4.82 -2.18
CA GLY A 44 -30.38 -3.83 -2.33
C GLY A 44 -31.80 -4.42 -2.56
N LEU A 45 -31.98 -5.73 -2.31
CA LEU A 45 -33.27 -6.41 -2.46
C LEU A 45 -34.24 -6.08 -1.31
N GLN A 46 -33.69 -5.66 -0.18
CA GLN A 46 -34.42 -5.24 1.00
C GLN A 46 -33.61 -4.16 1.72
N ALA A 47 -34.26 -3.07 2.13
CA ALA A 47 -33.62 -2.07 2.98
C ALA A 47 -33.63 -2.53 4.45
N PRO A 48 -32.57 -2.29 5.22
CA PRO A 48 -32.60 -2.47 6.68
C PRO A 48 -33.57 -1.47 7.31
N SER A 49 -34.21 -1.86 8.41
CA SER A 49 -35.02 -0.94 9.21
C SER A 49 -34.13 0.05 9.96
N SER A 50 -34.70 1.13 10.50
CA SER A 50 -33.96 2.08 11.34
C SER A 50 -33.35 1.41 12.58
N GLY A 51 -34.01 0.39 13.12
CA GLY A 51 -33.47 -0.44 14.22
C GLY A 51 -32.26 -1.28 13.78
N ASP A 52 -32.28 -1.82 12.56
CA ASP A 52 -31.16 -2.59 12.00
C ASP A 52 -29.96 -1.66 11.71
N VAL A 53 -30.20 -0.46 11.16
CA VAL A 53 -29.13 0.54 10.95
C VAL A 53 -28.51 0.93 12.30
N ALA A 54 -29.31 1.20 13.33
CA ALA A 54 -28.78 1.49 14.66
C ALA A 54 -27.98 0.32 15.25
N ALA A 55 -28.35 -0.93 14.94
CA ALA A 55 -27.59 -2.11 15.33
C ALA A 55 -26.26 -2.23 14.56
N LEU A 56 -26.26 -1.96 13.25
CA LEU A 56 -25.06 -1.89 12.43
C LEU A 56 -24.08 -0.82 12.96
N CYS A 57 -24.59 0.39 13.28
CA CYS A 57 -23.78 1.46 13.88
C CYS A 57 -23.08 0.99 15.16
N ARG A 58 -23.80 0.29 16.05
CA ARG A 58 -23.20 -0.24 17.30
C ARG A 58 -22.18 -1.34 17.06
N VAL A 59 -22.42 -2.23 16.08
CA VAL A 59 -21.50 -3.34 15.77
C VAL A 59 -20.19 -2.83 15.21
N PHE A 60 -20.24 -1.81 14.33
CA PHE A 60 -19.07 -1.31 13.62
C PHE A 60 -18.49 -0.02 14.19
N GLY A 61 -19.14 0.59 15.18
CA GLY A 61 -18.68 1.87 15.74
C GLY A 61 -18.67 3.00 14.71
N VAL A 62 -19.71 3.06 13.87
CA VAL A 62 -19.88 4.09 12.82
C VAL A 62 -21.15 4.89 13.07
N ASP A 63 -21.17 6.13 12.57
CA ASP A 63 -22.34 6.99 12.60
C ASP A 63 -23.36 6.58 11.52
N PRO A 64 -24.68 6.87 11.69
CA PRO A 64 -25.70 6.53 10.70
C PRO A 64 -25.41 7.06 9.30
N GLU A 65 -24.78 8.22 9.20
CA GLU A 65 -24.37 8.91 7.98
C GLU A 65 -23.38 8.10 7.16
N PHE A 66 -22.65 7.17 7.79
CA PHE A 66 -21.78 6.21 7.07
C PHE A 66 -22.56 5.40 6.04
N PHE A 67 -23.82 5.04 6.35
CA PHE A 67 -24.65 4.22 5.48
C PHE A 67 -25.41 5.00 4.40
N GLU A 68 -25.36 6.34 4.41
CA GLU A 68 -25.95 7.13 3.34
C GLU A 68 -25.23 6.93 2.00
N PRO A 69 -25.94 6.99 0.87
CA PRO A 69 -25.31 6.91 -0.46
C PRO A 69 -24.23 7.97 -0.60
N GLY A 70 -23.06 7.54 -1.05
CA GLY A 70 -21.96 8.43 -1.43
C GLY A 70 -22.07 8.85 -2.90
N PRO A 71 -21.25 9.80 -3.35
CA PRO A 71 -21.23 10.22 -4.77
C PRO A 71 -20.97 9.07 -5.74
N ASP A 72 -20.18 8.07 -5.32
CA ASP A 72 -19.80 6.91 -6.14
C ASP A 72 -20.78 5.74 -5.99
N ASP A 73 -21.68 5.77 -5.01
CA ASP A 73 -22.69 4.72 -4.81
C ASP A 73 -23.83 4.78 -5.85
N VAL A 74 -23.92 5.87 -6.61
CA VAL A 74 -25.01 6.10 -7.59
C VAL A 74 -24.71 5.49 -8.95
N SER A 75 -23.49 5.10 -9.25
CA SER A 75 -23.14 4.42 -10.50
C SER A 75 -23.36 2.90 -10.42
N VAL A 76 -24.63 2.48 -10.52
CA VAL A 76 -25.01 1.09 -10.88
C VAL A 76 -24.78 0.90 -12.38
N GLY A 77 -23.59 1.26 -12.85
CA GLY A 77 -23.08 0.94 -14.16
C GLY A 77 -21.75 0.24 -13.96
N SER A 78 -21.53 -0.82 -14.66
CA SER A 78 -20.44 -1.79 -14.71
C SER A 78 -18.98 -1.33 -14.46
N ASP A 79 -18.74 -0.13 -13.98
CA ASP A 79 -17.44 0.43 -13.66
C ASP A 79 -17.24 0.55 -12.14
N VAL A 80 -17.36 -0.59 -11.44
CA VAL A 80 -16.77 -0.70 -10.11
C VAL A 80 -15.27 -0.49 -10.29
N PRO A 81 -14.64 0.49 -9.64
CA PRO A 81 -13.20 0.65 -9.70
C PRO A 81 -12.57 -0.70 -9.37
N HIS A 82 -11.87 -1.29 -10.34
CA HIS A 82 -11.18 -2.54 -10.12
C HIS A 82 -9.96 -2.23 -9.26
N PHE A 83 -10.15 -2.24 -7.95
CA PHE A 83 -9.05 -2.25 -7.00
C PHE A 83 -8.31 -3.56 -7.20
N ARG A 84 -7.07 -3.51 -7.65
CA ARG A 84 -6.26 -4.69 -7.89
C ARG A 84 -5.28 -4.86 -6.75
N PHE A 85 -5.38 -6.00 -6.13
CA PHE A 85 -4.54 -6.44 -5.05
C PHE A 85 -3.53 -7.43 -5.62
N TYR A 86 -2.26 -7.08 -5.61
CA TYR A 86 -1.21 -7.86 -6.29
C TYR A 86 -0.72 -9.11 -5.55
N ARG A 87 -1.38 -9.54 -4.48
CA ARG A 87 -1.06 -10.82 -3.82
C ARG A 87 -2.25 -11.76 -3.72
N SER A 88 -2.08 -12.98 -4.23
CA SER A 88 -3.06 -14.05 -4.09
C SER A 88 -2.91 -14.76 -2.75
N GLY A 89 -4.00 -15.19 -2.14
CA GLY A 89 -3.94 -16.21 -1.10
C GLY A 89 -4.98 -16.17 0.00
N MET A 90 -5.63 -15.04 0.29
CA MET A 90 -6.72 -15.01 1.27
C MET A 90 -7.83 -14.06 0.85
N GLN A 91 -8.92 -14.61 0.33
CA GLN A 91 -10.07 -13.83 -0.14
C GLN A 91 -10.54 -12.77 0.87
N THR A 92 -10.58 -13.09 2.15
CA THR A 92 -10.99 -12.14 3.20
C THR A 92 -10.03 -10.96 3.30
N LEU A 93 -8.71 -11.20 3.22
CA LEU A 93 -7.70 -10.14 3.31
C LEU A 93 -7.73 -9.23 2.07
N THR A 94 -7.96 -9.81 0.90
CA THR A 94 -8.15 -9.05 -0.34
C THR A 94 -9.35 -8.12 -0.24
N LEU A 95 -10.50 -8.62 0.25
CA LEU A 95 -11.70 -7.82 0.45
C LEU A 95 -11.50 -6.72 1.50
N GLN A 96 -10.80 -7.01 2.61
CA GLN A 96 -10.44 -6.00 3.61
C GLN A 96 -9.55 -4.90 3.02
N GLY A 97 -8.56 -5.27 2.23
CA GLY A 97 -7.68 -4.29 1.58
C GLY A 97 -8.41 -3.40 0.59
N HIS A 98 -9.33 -3.97 -0.20
CA HIS A 98 -10.19 -3.18 -1.10
C HIS A 98 -11.10 -2.24 -0.31
N ALA A 99 -11.75 -2.74 0.74
CA ALA A 99 -12.60 -1.91 1.58
C ALA A 99 -11.81 -0.79 2.27
N TYR A 100 -10.59 -1.08 2.72
CA TYR A 100 -9.70 -0.07 3.30
C TYR A 100 -9.28 0.98 2.27
N ALA A 101 -8.91 0.57 1.07
CA ALA A 101 -8.60 1.49 -0.03
C ALA A 101 -9.77 2.42 -0.35
N GLN A 102 -11.00 1.91 -0.39
CA GLN A 102 -12.21 2.71 -0.58
C GLN A 102 -12.37 3.78 0.50
N VAL A 103 -12.18 3.42 1.77
CA VAL A 103 -12.29 4.36 2.89
C VAL A 103 -11.17 5.41 2.85
N ILE A 104 -9.96 5.04 2.40
CA ILE A 104 -8.88 6.02 2.14
C ILE A 104 -9.29 7.00 1.03
N GLN A 105 -9.90 6.52 -0.06
CA GLN A 105 -10.38 7.40 -1.14
C GLN A 105 -11.44 8.40 -0.64
N ASP A 106 -12.34 7.98 0.27
CA ASP A 106 -13.34 8.88 0.88
C ASP A 106 -12.65 9.97 1.70
N LEU A 107 -11.62 9.62 2.48
CA LEU A 107 -10.81 10.59 3.24
C LEU A 107 -10.07 11.55 2.32
N VAL A 108 -9.35 11.03 1.31
CA VAL A 108 -8.59 11.84 0.35
C VAL A 108 -9.50 12.78 -0.43
N ARG A 109 -10.68 12.32 -0.85
CA ARG A 109 -11.68 13.17 -1.51
C ARG A 109 -12.11 14.32 -0.61
N THR A 110 -12.36 14.05 0.67
CA THR A 110 -12.72 15.07 1.64
C THR A 110 -11.60 16.06 1.82
N LEU A 111 -10.35 15.61 2.01
CA LEU A 111 -9.18 16.47 2.18
C LEU A 111 -8.94 17.36 0.94
N ARG A 112 -9.09 16.82 -0.27
CA ARG A 112 -9.00 17.57 -1.53
C ARG A 112 -10.02 18.70 -1.68
N GLY A 113 -11.10 18.66 -0.92
CA GLY A 113 -12.05 19.77 -0.83
C GLY A 113 -11.54 20.97 -0.05
N TYR A 114 -10.41 20.83 0.65
CA TYR A 114 -9.83 21.86 1.50
C TYR A 114 -8.39 22.25 1.13
N VAL A 115 -7.58 21.27 0.70
CA VAL A 115 -6.15 21.45 0.41
C VAL A 115 -5.81 20.90 -0.96
N ASP A 116 -4.87 21.54 -1.64
CA ASP A 116 -4.34 21.05 -2.90
C ASP A 116 -3.41 19.88 -2.66
N PHE A 117 -3.72 18.76 -3.28
CA PHE A 117 -2.88 17.58 -3.29
C PHE A 117 -1.88 17.64 -4.45
N PRO A 118 -0.72 16.98 -4.34
CA PRO A 118 0.18 16.83 -5.47
C PRO A 118 -0.56 16.26 -6.69
N VAL A 119 -0.26 16.83 -7.85
CA VAL A 119 -0.83 16.33 -9.11
C VAL A 119 -0.26 14.95 -9.40
N LEU A 120 -1.12 14.04 -9.82
CA LEU A 120 -0.67 12.71 -10.22
C LEU A 120 0.25 12.80 -11.43
N ASP A 121 1.51 12.47 -11.22
CA ASP A 121 2.57 12.37 -12.22
C ASP A 121 3.22 11.00 -12.14
N LEU A 122 2.41 9.98 -12.43
CA LEU A 122 2.84 8.59 -12.40
C LEU A 122 3.09 8.11 -13.85
N PRO A 123 4.36 7.90 -14.25
CA PRO A 123 4.66 7.36 -15.56
C PRO A 123 4.04 5.96 -15.75
N SER A 124 3.53 5.69 -16.94
CA SER A 124 3.00 4.37 -17.30
C SER A 124 3.93 3.71 -18.31
N MET A 125 4.42 2.53 -17.98
CA MET A 125 5.28 1.71 -18.86
C MET A 125 4.91 0.23 -18.67
N PRO A 126 3.76 -0.21 -19.23
CA PRO A 126 3.29 -1.58 -19.06
C PRO A 126 4.27 -2.61 -19.61
N THR A 127 4.45 -3.68 -18.85
CA THR A 127 5.30 -4.83 -19.23
C THR A 127 4.43 -6.06 -19.52
N ASP A 128 4.98 -7.00 -20.30
CA ASP A 128 4.31 -8.26 -20.58
C ASP A 128 4.35 -9.16 -19.32
N PRO A 129 3.19 -9.54 -18.76
CA PRO A 129 3.11 -10.36 -17.54
C PRO A 129 3.55 -11.80 -17.73
N GLU A 130 3.77 -12.26 -18.97
CA GLU A 130 4.27 -13.60 -19.29
C GLU A 130 5.78 -13.63 -19.60
N LEU A 131 6.37 -12.47 -19.83
CA LEU A 131 7.78 -12.36 -20.20
C LEU A 131 8.67 -12.21 -18.96
N ALA A 132 9.38 -13.28 -18.61
CA ALA A 132 10.37 -13.27 -17.53
C ALA A 132 11.65 -12.51 -17.98
N ASP A 133 11.53 -11.21 -18.18
CA ASP A 133 12.60 -10.30 -18.56
C ASP A 133 12.85 -9.25 -17.49
N SER A 134 14.11 -8.90 -17.25
CA SER A 134 14.49 -7.83 -16.33
C SER A 134 14.82 -6.51 -17.01
N VAL A 135 14.98 -6.51 -18.34
CA VAL A 135 15.40 -5.31 -19.10
C VAL A 135 14.29 -4.26 -19.08
N MET A 136 13.05 -4.65 -19.40
CA MET A 136 11.92 -3.72 -19.41
C MET A 136 11.63 -3.12 -18.04
N PRO A 137 11.59 -3.89 -16.93
CA PRO A 137 11.46 -3.32 -15.59
C PRO A 137 12.58 -2.35 -15.20
N MET A 138 13.83 -2.63 -15.58
CA MET A 138 14.94 -1.72 -15.35
C MET A 138 14.78 -0.42 -16.15
N MET A 139 14.37 -0.51 -17.42
CA MET A 139 14.07 0.68 -18.25
C MET A 139 12.91 1.49 -17.66
N ALA A 140 11.88 0.85 -17.13
CA ALA A 140 10.77 1.52 -16.46
C ALA A 140 11.24 2.29 -15.23
N ALA A 141 12.11 1.70 -14.40
CA ALA A 141 12.71 2.37 -13.26
C ALA A 141 13.58 3.58 -13.65
N GLN A 142 14.40 3.43 -14.68
CA GLN A 142 15.21 4.52 -15.23
C GLN A 142 14.34 5.64 -15.80
N TYR A 143 13.25 5.28 -16.47
CA TYR A 143 12.28 6.26 -16.98
C TYR A 143 11.61 7.04 -15.85
N VAL A 144 11.17 6.38 -14.77
CA VAL A 144 10.65 7.06 -13.57
C VAL A 144 11.71 8.01 -12.98
N ARG A 145 12.96 7.56 -12.83
CA ARG A 145 14.05 8.42 -12.34
C ARG A 145 14.26 9.66 -13.21
N HIS A 146 14.17 9.50 -14.51
CA HIS A 146 14.30 10.59 -15.47
C HIS A 146 13.13 11.59 -15.36
N VAL A 147 11.89 11.11 -15.43
CA VAL A 147 10.68 11.94 -15.38
C VAL A 147 10.58 12.68 -14.05
N TRP A 148 10.88 12.02 -12.94
CA TRP A 148 10.83 12.62 -11.60
C TRP A 148 12.07 13.43 -11.23
N GLY A 149 13.07 13.51 -12.13
CA GLY A 149 14.28 14.29 -11.90
C GLY A 149 15.14 13.80 -10.73
N LEU A 150 15.10 12.50 -10.41
CA LEU A 150 15.80 11.93 -9.26
C LEU A 150 17.32 11.87 -9.44
N GLY A 151 17.81 12.07 -10.67
CA GLY A 151 19.23 11.97 -11.01
C GLY A 151 19.80 10.56 -10.80
N ASP A 152 21.13 10.44 -10.78
CA ASP A 152 21.83 9.14 -10.69
C ASP A 152 22.22 8.77 -9.26
N GLY A 153 21.98 9.65 -8.28
CA GLY A 153 22.34 9.45 -6.88
C GLY A 153 21.31 8.66 -6.07
N PRO A 154 21.60 8.39 -4.79
CA PRO A 154 20.65 7.79 -3.86
C PRO A 154 19.40 8.67 -3.67
N ILE A 155 18.24 8.04 -3.63
CA ILE A 155 16.99 8.72 -3.26
C ILE A 155 16.96 8.92 -1.75
N ALA A 156 16.87 10.17 -1.31
CA ALA A 156 16.93 10.50 0.11
C ALA A 156 15.74 9.94 0.90
N HIS A 157 14.53 10.04 0.32
CA HIS A 157 13.29 9.61 0.97
C HIS A 157 12.30 9.12 -0.07
N VAL A 158 12.23 7.80 -0.28
CA VAL A 158 11.45 7.17 -1.36
C VAL A 158 9.96 7.43 -1.19
N LEU A 159 9.45 7.29 0.02
CA LEU A 159 8.04 7.46 0.30
C LEU A 159 7.57 8.90 0.02
N ARG A 160 8.40 9.89 0.34
CA ARG A 160 8.09 11.30 0.05
C ARG A 160 8.11 11.59 -1.46
N GLU A 161 9.06 11.00 -2.20
CA GLU A 161 9.06 11.15 -3.66
C GLU A 161 7.78 10.57 -4.28
N VAL A 162 7.34 9.42 -3.82
CA VAL A 162 6.09 8.79 -4.24
C VAL A 162 4.89 9.69 -3.93
N GLU A 163 4.83 10.28 -2.74
CA GLU A 163 3.75 11.21 -2.34
C GLU A 163 3.80 12.53 -3.11
N ASN A 164 4.98 13.08 -3.38
CA ASN A 164 5.17 14.30 -4.17
C ASN A 164 4.63 14.17 -5.60
N HIS A 165 4.60 12.94 -6.13
CA HIS A 165 4.09 12.62 -7.47
C HIS A 165 2.65 12.07 -7.46
N GLY A 166 1.91 12.33 -6.38
CA GLY A 166 0.46 12.14 -6.31
C GLY A 166 0.00 10.73 -5.95
N VAL A 167 0.90 9.85 -5.49
CA VAL A 167 0.54 8.54 -4.92
C VAL A 167 0.39 8.71 -3.40
N CYS A 168 -0.74 8.32 -2.83
CA CYS A 168 -0.97 8.44 -1.40
C CYS A 168 -0.49 7.19 -0.66
N ALA A 169 0.29 7.38 0.42
CA ALA A 169 0.77 6.29 1.26
C ALA A 169 0.12 6.32 2.64
N VAL A 170 -0.19 5.13 3.18
CA VAL A 170 -0.75 4.97 4.53
C VAL A 170 -0.27 3.64 5.14
N PHE A 171 -0.37 3.52 6.47
CA PHE A 171 -0.21 2.23 7.13
C PHE A 171 -1.50 1.40 7.06
N ALA A 172 -1.36 0.07 6.99
CA ALA A 172 -2.48 -0.84 7.11
C ALA A 172 -3.04 -0.83 8.54
N PRO A 173 -4.36 -1.02 8.71
CA PRO A 173 -4.99 -1.07 10.03
C PRO A 173 -4.85 -2.45 10.71
N PHE A 174 -4.19 -3.39 10.06
CA PHE A 174 -4.07 -4.78 10.50
C PHE A 174 -2.65 -5.31 10.27
N GLU A 175 -2.25 -6.25 11.12
CA GLU A 175 -1.00 -6.99 10.97
C GLU A 175 -1.24 -8.24 10.12
N HIS A 176 -0.42 -8.43 9.11
CA HIS A 176 -0.40 -9.69 8.38
C HIS A 176 1.03 -10.10 8.05
N ALA A 177 1.50 -11.19 8.63
CA ALA A 177 2.89 -11.62 8.55
C ALA A 177 3.39 -11.92 7.13
N SER A 178 2.49 -12.12 6.17
CA SER A 178 2.84 -12.43 4.77
C SER A 178 2.67 -11.26 3.80
N LEU A 179 2.29 -10.07 4.30
CA LEU A 179 2.04 -8.89 3.47
C LEU A 179 2.89 -7.73 3.97
N ASP A 180 3.93 -7.37 3.25
CA ASP A 180 4.82 -6.26 3.62
C ASP A 180 4.28 -4.91 3.19
N ALA A 181 3.71 -4.84 1.99
CA ALA A 181 2.97 -3.72 1.44
C ALA A 181 2.00 -4.21 0.37
N TYR A 182 1.14 -3.33 -0.12
CA TYR A 182 0.38 -3.53 -1.34
C TYR A 182 -0.01 -2.19 -1.96
N SER A 183 -0.18 -2.19 -3.28
CA SER A 183 -0.67 -1.03 -4.01
C SER A 183 -2.07 -1.26 -4.57
N VAL A 184 -2.78 -0.15 -4.75
CA VAL A 184 -4.13 -0.13 -5.32
C VAL A 184 -4.19 0.98 -6.35
N PHE A 185 -4.61 0.63 -7.57
CA PHE A 185 -4.85 1.57 -8.65
C PHE A 185 -6.33 1.54 -9.05
N GLY A 186 -6.94 2.70 -9.18
CA GLY A 186 -8.35 2.86 -9.56
C GLY A 186 -9.16 3.69 -8.56
N GLY A 187 -10.23 4.33 -9.04
CA GLY A 187 -11.18 5.07 -8.20
C GLY A 187 -10.71 6.43 -7.68
N GLY A 188 -9.56 6.95 -8.14
CA GLY A 188 -9.08 8.26 -7.69
C GLY A 188 -7.56 8.35 -7.59
N VAL A 189 -7.02 8.42 -6.37
CA VAL A 189 -5.59 8.51 -6.11
C VAL A 189 -4.99 7.11 -6.02
N PRO A 190 -3.85 6.81 -6.70
CA PRO A 190 -3.12 5.58 -6.46
C PRO A 190 -2.67 5.50 -4.99
N LEU A 191 -2.74 4.31 -4.41
CA LEU A 191 -2.43 4.07 -3.01
C LEU A 191 -1.29 3.07 -2.86
N ILE A 192 -0.42 3.31 -1.88
CA ILE A 192 0.51 2.32 -1.33
C ILE A 192 0.18 2.14 0.15
N VAL A 193 -0.16 0.93 0.54
CA VAL A 193 -0.51 0.59 1.92
C VAL A 193 0.61 -0.24 2.52
N LEU A 194 1.20 0.25 3.61
CA LEU A 194 2.38 -0.31 4.26
C LEU A 194 2.00 -1.15 5.47
N ASN A 195 2.66 -2.28 5.65
CA ASN A 195 2.50 -3.07 6.87
C ASN A 195 3.15 -2.35 8.06
N PRO A 196 2.39 -2.03 9.12
CA PRO A 196 2.91 -1.31 10.29
C PRO A 196 3.97 -2.10 11.09
N THR A 197 4.10 -3.41 10.86
CA THR A 197 5.06 -4.27 11.58
C THR A 197 6.43 -4.37 10.91
N VAL A 198 6.58 -3.85 9.69
CA VAL A 198 7.88 -3.76 9.01
C VAL A 198 8.70 -2.66 9.66
N GLY A 199 9.58 -3.03 10.58
CA GLY A 199 10.46 -2.10 11.31
C GLY A 199 11.85 -1.94 10.69
N ASP A 200 12.13 -2.54 9.53
CA ASP A 200 13.40 -2.43 8.84
C ASP A 200 13.33 -1.36 7.75
N TYR A 201 14.19 -0.33 7.89
CA TYR A 201 14.25 0.81 6.97
C TYR A 201 14.51 0.42 5.52
N TYR A 202 15.45 -0.51 5.28
CA TYR A 202 15.86 -0.92 3.94
C TYR A 202 14.78 -1.75 3.26
N ARG A 203 14.10 -2.60 4.04
CA ARG A 203 12.99 -3.41 3.57
C ARG A 203 11.81 -2.54 3.18
N GLN A 204 11.39 -1.60 4.06
CA GLN A 204 10.27 -0.72 3.74
C GLN A 204 10.51 0.10 2.47
N ARG A 205 11.72 0.64 2.28
CA ARG A 205 12.06 1.37 1.05
C ARG A 205 11.96 0.51 -0.19
N PHE A 206 12.43 -0.74 -0.07
CA PHE A 206 12.31 -1.70 -1.17
C PHE A 206 10.84 -2.03 -1.45
N ASP A 207 10.04 -2.25 -0.41
CA ASP A 207 8.60 -2.51 -0.53
C ASP A 207 7.86 -1.34 -1.20
N VAL A 208 8.16 -0.09 -0.81
CA VAL A 208 7.59 1.11 -1.48
C VAL A 208 7.98 1.18 -2.95
N ALA A 209 9.23 0.92 -3.28
CA ALA A 209 9.70 0.92 -4.67
C ALA A 209 9.10 -0.24 -5.49
N HIS A 210 8.91 -1.40 -4.87
CA HIS A 210 8.25 -2.56 -5.46
C HIS A 210 6.79 -2.27 -5.80
N GLU A 211 6.04 -1.69 -4.87
CA GLU A 211 4.65 -1.30 -5.09
C GLU A 211 4.51 -0.18 -6.14
N LEU A 212 5.45 0.76 -6.17
CA LEU A 212 5.52 1.74 -7.25
C LEU A 212 5.75 1.05 -8.61
N GLY A 213 6.58 0.00 -8.65
CA GLY A 213 6.79 -0.82 -9.84
C GLY A 213 5.48 -1.44 -10.36
N HIS A 214 4.64 -1.96 -9.47
CA HIS A 214 3.33 -2.45 -9.84
C HIS A 214 2.43 -1.34 -10.43
N LEU A 215 2.41 -0.17 -9.81
CA LEU A 215 1.61 0.96 -10.30
C LEU A 215 2.07 1.45 -11.69
N VAL A 216 3.37 1.38 -11.98
CA VAL A 216 3.96 1.84 -13.26
C VAL A 216 3.80 0.81 -14.36
N MET A 217 4.01 -0.48 -14.06
CA MET A 217 4.17 -1.53 -15.06
C MET A 217 2.97 -2.45 -15.23
N HIS A 218 2.15 -2.62 -14.20
CA HIS A 218 1.16 -3.69 -14.13
C HIS A 218 -0.29 -3.21 -13.97
N PRO A 219 -0.76 -2.18 -14.69
CA PRO A 219 -2.10 -1.61 -14.48
C PRO A 219 -3.23 -2.63 -14.70
N ASP A 220 -2.97 -3.67 -15.53
CA ASP A 220 -3.96 -4.66 -15.95
C ASP A 220 -3.64 -6.11 -15.57
N ALA A 221 -2.61 -6.32 -14.76
CA ALA A 221 -2.14 -7.67 -14.45
C ALA A 221 -2.93 -8.34 -13.32
N GLU A 222 -3.07 -9.67 -13.40
CA GLU A 222 -3.67 -10.46 -12.31
C GLU A 222 -2.69 -10.64 -11.14
N PRO A 223 -3.16 -10.56 -9.89
CA PRO A 223 -2.33 -10.68 -8.70
C PRO A 223 -1.65 -12.06 -8.56
N GLY A 224 -0.43 -12.08 -8.01
CA GLY A 224 0.24 -13.32 -7.60
C GLY A 224 0.96 -14.08 -8.71
N ASN A 225 1.13 -13.50 -9.88
CA ASN A 225 1.99 -14.04 -10.93
C ASN A 225 3.47 -13.83 -10.56
N LYS A 226 4.25 -14.92 -10.52
CA LYS A 226 5.68 -14.85 -10.16
C LYS A 226 6.52 -13.99 -11.10
N VAL A 227 6.13 -13.87 -12.37
CA VAL A 227 6.83 -13.03 -13.35
C VAL A 227 6.65 -11.57 -12.98
N ILE A 228 5.43 -11.16 -12.68
CA ILE A 228 5.09 -9.79 -12.26
C ILE A 228 5.82 -9.41 -10.98
N GLU A 229 5.87 -10.29 -9.99
CA GLU A 229 6.62 -10.06 -8.74
C GLU A 229 8.12 -9.88 -9.02
N ALA A 230 8.69 -10.73 -9.89
CA ALA A 230 10.10 -10.61 -10.28
C ALA A 230 10.38 -9.32 -11.07
N GLN A 231 9.44 -8.87 -11.89
CA GLN A 231 9.52 -7.59 -12.59
C GLN A 231 9.49 -6.41 -11.61
N ALA A 232 8.61 -6.44 -10.62
CA ALA A 232 8.52 -5.41 -9.57
C ALA A 232 9.79 -5.37 -8.71
N ASP A 233 10.37 -6.53 -8.38
CA ASP A 233 11.66 -6.63 -7.69
C ASP A 233 12.81 -6.03 -8.53
N ALA A 234 12.85 -6.32 -9.83
CA ALA A 234 13.87 -5.76 -10.74
C ALA A 234 13.72 -4.23 -10.87
N PHE A 235 12.50 -3.74 -10.99
CA PHE A 235 12.18 -2.30 -10.96
C PHE A 235 12.66 -1.65 -9.67
N ALA A 236 12.30 -2.19 -8.52
CA ALA A 236 12.66 -1.65 -7.21
C ALA A 236 14.18 -1.58 -7.02
N ALA A 237 14.88 -2.66 -7.37
CA ALA A 237 16.34 -2.72 -7.29
C ALA A 237 17.00 -1.69 -8.19
N GLU A 238 16.47 -1.42 -9.38
CA GLU A 238 17.01 -0.44 -10.31
C GLU A 238 16.65 1.00 -9.92
N LEU A 239 15.41 1.23 -9.47
CA LEU A 239 14.98 2.53 -8.99
C LEU A 239 15.83 3.02 -7.82
N LEU A 240 16.08 2.15 -6.83
CA LEU A 240 16.81 2.51 -5.62
C LEU A 240 18.32 2.57 -5.81
N ALA A 241 18.86 1.76 -6.72
CA ALA A 241 20.29 1.56 -6.87
C ALA A 241 20.65 1.30 -8.35
N PRO A 242 20.75 2.36 -9.20
CA PRO A 242 20.95 2.24 -10.63
C PRO A 242 22.19 1.42 -11.00
N SER A 243 22.01 0.48 -11.92
CA SER A 243 23.04 -0.48 -12.31
C SER A 243 24.25 0.18 -12.96
N GLU A 244 24.03 1.21 -13.79
CA GLU A 244 25.09 1.94 -14.47
C GLU A 244 26.07 2.59 -13.49
N VAL A 245 25.54 3.21 -12.44
CA VAL A 245 26.36 3.89 -11.42
C VAL A 245 27.04 2.89 -10.50
N LEU A 246 26.35 1.81 -10.15
CA LEU A 246 26.86 0.84 -9.18
C LEU A 246 27.85 -0.16 -9.76
N HIS A 247 27.82 -0.39 -11.09
CA HIS A 247 28.59 -1.45 -11.72
C HIS A 247 30.03 -1.53 -11.22
N ASP A 248 30.79 -0.44 -11.28
CA ASP A 248 32.20 -0.44 -10.92
C ASP A 248 32.48 -0.44 -9.41
N GLU A 249 31.48 -0.08 -8.61
CA GLU A 249 31.57 -0.05 -7.17
C GLU A 249 31.23 -1.40 -6.51
N LEU A 250 30.48 -2.26 -7.19
CA LEU A 250 30.11 -3.56 -6.67
C LEU A 250 31.33 -4.49 -6.51
N PRO A 251 31.38 -5.29 -5.42
CA PRO A 251 32.51 -6.18 -5.17
C PRO A 251 32.59 -7.30 -6.22
N THR A 252 33.82 -7.70 -6.56
CA THR A 252 34.09 -8.85 -7.42
C THR A 252 34.38 -10.13 -6.64
N ARG A 253 34.46 -10.06 -5.31
CA ARG A 253 34.66 -11.19 -4.41
C ARG A 253 33.90 -10.98 -3.12
N MET A 254 33.41 -12.07 -2.53
CA MET A 254 32.71 -12.05 -1.24
C MET A 254 33.63 -12.47 -0.08
N ASP A 255 34.75 -11.78 0.05
CA ASP A 255 35.65 -11.81 1.22
C ASP A 255 35.31 -10.71 2.22
N GLY A 256 36.17 -10.50 3.23
CA GLY A 256 35.99 -9.45 4.23
C GLY A 256 35.86 -8.04 3.62
N VAL A 257 36.62 -7.75 2.54
CA VAL A 257 36.58 -6.46 1.84
C VAL A 257 35.26 -6.32 1.08
N GLY A 258 34.84 -7.37 0.40
CA GLY A 258 33.56 -7.39 -0.33
C GLY A 258 32.35 -7.13 0.59
N TRP A 259 32.33 -7.71 1.79
CA TRP A 259 31.29 -7.46 2.77
C TRP A 259 31.30 -6.03 3.32
N LEU A 260 32.49 -5.46 3.59
CA LEU A 260 32.59 -4.06 3.99
C LEU A 260 32.08 -3.12 2.89
N LYS A 261 32.40 -3.43 1.63
CA LYS A 261 31.92 -2.65 0.49
C LYS A 261 30.40 -2.72 0.33
N LEU A 262 29.80 -3.92 0.44
CA LEU A 262 28.33 -4.05 0.43
C LEU A 262 27.67 -3.28 1.57
N LYS A 263 28.27 -3.28 2.77
CA LYS A 263 27.76 -2.49 3.89
C LYS A 263 27.82 -0.99 3.61
N GLU A 264 28.93 -0.48 3.06
CA GLU A 264 29.05 0.94 2.67
C GLU A 264 28.00 1.32 1.62
N LEU A 265 27.83 0.49 0.58
CA LEU A 265 26.85 0.71 -0.47
C LEU A 265 25.41 0.66 0.08
N LYS A 266 25.12 -0.28 0.98
CA LYS A 266 23.83 -0.37 1.68
C LYS A 266 23.49 0.94 2.38
N GLU A 267 24.40 1.45 3.20
CA GLU A 267 24.19 2.68 3.98
C GLU A 267 24.02 3.91 3.07
N ARG A 268 24.75 3.95 1.96
CA ARG A 268 24.67 5.06 0.99
C ARG A 268 23.41 5.02 0.13
N TRP A 269 23.02 3.86 -0.38
CA TRP A 269 21.90 3.70 -1.33
C TRP A 269 20.57 3.41 -0.65
N GLY A 270 20.56 3.07 0.61
CA GLY A 270 19.35 2.74 1.35
C GLY A 270 18.70 1.45 0.86
N VAL A 271 19.50 0.44 0.48
CA VAL A 271 19.05 -0.90 0.04
C VAL A 271 19.76 -1.98 0.83
N SER A 272 19.18 -3.17 0.94
CA SER A 272 19.80 -4.28 1.67
C SER A 272 21.08 -4.81 0.98
N MET A 273 21.98 -5.41 1.77
CA MET A 273 23.14 -6.12 1.22
C MET A 273 22.72 -7.28 0.32
N LYS A 274 21.56 -7.88 0.56
CA LYS A 274 21.00 -8.92 -0.29
C LYS A 274 20.70 -8.39 -1.70
N VAL A 275 20.04 -7.25 -1.82
CA VAL A 275 19.76 -6.60 -3.11
C VAL A 275 21.06 -6.26 -3.86
N LEU A 276 22.08 -5.73 -3.16
CA LEU A 276 23.38 -5.42 -3.75
C LEU A 276 24.15 -6.68 -4.19
N LEU A 277 24.05 -7.76 -3.44
CA LEU A 277 24.63 -9.06 -3.80
C LEU A 277 24.00 -9.63 -5.07
N ASP A 278 22.67 -9.55 -5.19
CA ASP A 278 21.92 -9.96 -6.37
C ASP A 278 22.32 -9.14 -7.60
N LYS A 279 22.43 -7.81 -7.44
CA LYS A 279 22.90 -6.91 -8.49
C LYS A 279 24.34 -7.23 -8.92
N ALA A 280 25.25 -7.47 -7.98
CA ALA A 280 26.63 -7.83 -8.30
C ALA A 280 26.71 -9.11 -9.13
N TYR A 281 25.85 -10.08 -8.86
CA TYR A 281 25.75 -11.29 -9.68
C TYR A 281 25.11 -11.02 -11.03
N ALA A 282 23.98 -10.34 -11.08
CA ALA A 282 23.27 -10.03 -12.32
C ALA A 282 24.12 -9.20 -13.32
N LEU A 283 24.95 -8.29 -12.77
CA LEU A 283 25.86 -7.46 -13.57
C LEU A 283 27.21 -8.17 -13.88
N GLY A 284 27.35 -9.45 -13.57
CA GLY A 284 28.55 -10.23 -13.86
C GLY A 284 29.79 -9.87 -13.03
N ARG A 285 29.62 -9.08 -11.95
CA ARG A 285 30.71 -8.74 -11.02
C ARG A 285 31.11 -9.92 -10.15
N LEU A 286 30.15 -10.78 -9.81
CA LEU A 286 30.38 -12.02 -9.07
C LEU A 286 30.17 -13.24 -9.96
N THR A 287 31.03 -14.24 -9.78
CA THR A 287 30.79 -15.57 -10.33
C THR A 287 29.62 -16.24 -9.59
N GLU A 288 29.00 -17.26 -10.21
CA GLU A 288 27.94 -18.05 -9.55
C GLU A 288 28.41 -18.65 -8.21
N GLU A 289 29.65 -19.12 -8.15
CA GLU A 289 30.26 -19.66 -6.92
C GLU A 289 30.36 -18.58 -5.83
N GLY A 290 30.86 -17.38 -6.19
CA GLY A 290 30.98 -16.23 -5.30
C GLY A 290 29.62 -15.77 -4.77
N TYR A 291 28.61 -15.71 -5.64
CA TYR A 291 27.24 -15.39 -5.28
C TYR A 291 26.64 -16.41 -4.31
N ARG A 292 26.75 -17.71 -4.61
CA ARG A 292 26.29 -18.79 -3.71
C ARG A 292 27.00 -18.78 -2.35
N ALA A 293 28.28 -18.49 -2.33
CA ALA A 293 29.03 -18.32 -1.08
C ALA A 293 28.52 -17.10 -0.29
N GLY A 294 28.22 -16.00 -0.96
CA GLY A 294 27.59 -14.82 -0.36
C GLY A 294 26.25 -15.15 0.29
N LEU A 295 25.34 -15.83 -0.41
CA LEU A 295 24.03 -16.24 0.12
C LEU A 295 24.16 -17.16 1.36
N LYS A 296 25.11 -18.10 1.33
CA LYS A 296 25.40 -18.95 2.50
C LYS A 296 25.90 -18.14 3.69
N SER A 297 26.73 -17.12 3.44
CA SER A 297 27.25 -16.23 4.49
C SER A 297 26.13 -15.37 5.10
N LEU A 298 25.24 -14.78 4.28
CA LEU A 298 24.05 -14.07 4.77
C LEU A 298 23.22 -14.96 5.70
N SER A 299 22.97 -16.22 5.29
CA SER A 299 22.19 -17.15 6.08
C SER A 299 22.89 -17.55 7.39
N ARG A 300 24.19 -17.88 7.31
CA ARG A 300 24.99 -18.32 8.47
C ARG A 300 25.14 -17.24 9.54
N ASN A 301 25.26 -15.99 9.12
CA ASN A 301 25.42 -14.85 10.02
C ASN A 301 24.08 -14.30 10.53
N GLY A 302 22.95 -14.89 10.15
CA GLY A 302 21.62 -14.40 10.52
C GLY A 302 21.21 -13.10 9.80
N TRP A 303 22.00 -12.64 8.82
CA TRP A 303 21.78 -11.38 8.11
C TRP A 303 20.60 -11.39 7.15
N LYS A 304 19.95 -12.53 6.95
CA LYS A 304 18.64 -12.59 6.28
C LYS A 304 17.52 -11.90 7.07
N LEU A 305 17.67 -11.87 8.41
CA LEU A 305 16.68 -11.26 9.31
C LEU A 305 17.11 -9.88 9.77
N LEU A 306 18.40 -9.71 10.06
CA LEU A 306 18.96 -8.45 10.56
C LEU A 306 20.37 -8.28 10.00
N GLU A 307 20.49 -7.43 9.01
CA GLU A 307 21.79 -7.06 8.44
C GLU A 307 22.53 -6.05 9.32
N PRO A 308 23.88 -6.04 9.33
CA PRO A 308 24.65 -4.99 10.00
C PRO A 308 24.38 -3.61 9.37
N GLY A 309 24.53 -2.54 10.17
CA GLY A 309 24.25 -1.17 9.73
C GLY A 309 22.76 -0.87 9.67
N ALA A 310 21.98 -1.41 10.62
CA ALA A 310 20.57 -1.06 10.75
C ALA A 310 20.40 0.43 11.08
N ILE A 311 19.46 1.08 10.39
CA ILE A 311 18.98 2.43 10.68
C ILE A 311 17.74 2.29 11.55
N SER A 312 17.65 3.09 12.62
CA SER A 312 16.46 3.11 13.47
C SER A 312 15.32 3.89 12.79
N GLY A 313 14.12 3.30 12.79
CA GLY A 313 12.92 3.91 12.20
C GLY A 313 12.73 3.52 10.73
N VAL A 314 11.63 3.95 10.22
CA VAL A 314 11.18 3.76 8.82
C VAL A 314 10.81 5.11 8.25
N GLU A 315 10.63 5.20 6.93
CA GLU A 315 10.08 6.40 6.31
C GLU A 315 8.60 6.55 6.69
N GLU A 316 8.18 7.79 6.95
CA GLU A 316 6.85 8.09 7.49
C GLU A 316 5.94 8.66 6.38
N PRO A 317 4.71 8.13 6.17
CA PRO A 317 3.69 8.77 5.34
C PRO A 317 3.44 10.19 5.81
N SER A 318 3.31 11.11 4.90
CA SER A 318 3.21 12.54 5.21
C SER A 318 2.00 13.25 4.62
N LEU A 319 1.47 12.77 3.50
CA LEU A 319 0.45 13.49 2.73
C LEU A 319 -0.85 13.72 3.51
N ILE A 320 -1.45 12.68 4.08
CA ILE A 320 -2.66 12.80 4.92
C ILE A 320 -2.35 13.54 6.23
N PRO A 321 -1.33 13.15 7.02
CA PRO A 321 -1.01 13.86 8.26
C PRO A 321 -0.74 15.35 8.06
N HIS A 322 0.01 15.71 7.01
CA HIS A 322 0.31 17.12 6.72
C HIS A 322 -0.95 17.91 6.28
N SER A 323 -1.83 17.27 5.51
CA SER A 323 -3.11 17.87 5.16
C SER A 323 -3.96 18.18 6.39
N LEU A 324 -3.98 17.28 7.39
CA LEU A 324 -4.69 17.48 8.65
C LEU A 324 -4.05 18.59 9.50
N ASP A 325 -2.71 18.70 9.52
CA ASP A 325 -2.02 19.79 10.20
C ASP A 325 -2.41 21.15 9.59
N LEU A 326 -2.37 21.28 8.24
CA LEU A 326 -2.77 22.51 7.54
C LEU A 326 -4.23 22.90 7.83
N LEU A 327 -5.12 21.92 7.92
CA LEU A 327 -6.52 22.16 8.27
C LEU A 327 -6.67 22.63 9.72
N GLY A 328 -5.88 22.08 10.65
CA GLY A 328 -5.82 22.51 12.03
C GLY A 328 -5.42 23.99 12.16
N ASP A 329 -4.48 24.47 11.35
CA ASP A 329 -4.02 25.86 11.34
C ASP A 329 -5.14 26.84 10.91
N VAL A 330 -6.12 26.39 10.15
CA VAL A 330 -7.28 27.19 9.74
C VAL A 330 -8.55 26.87 10.52
N GLY A 331 -8.44 26.11 11.59
CA GLY A 331 -9.53 25.84 12.55
C GLY A 331 -10.44 24.67 12.19
N VAL A 332 -10.09 23.85 11.20
CA VAL A 332 -10.80 22.61 10.86
C VAL A 332 -10.15 21.43 11.61
N GLY A 333 -10.86 20.92 12.61
CA GLY A 333 -10.33 19.84 13.44
C GLY A 333 -10.35 18.46 12.76
N PRO A 334 -9.50 17.51 13.20
CA PRO A 334 -9.45 16.16 12.65
C PRO A 334 -10.79 15.42 12.73
N GLU A 335 -11.55 15.66 13.80
CA GLU A 335 -12.87 15.04 13.99
C GLU A 335 -13.89 15.51 12.95
N GLU A 336 -13.88 16.80 12.61
CA GLU A 336 -14.74 17.33 11.55
C GLU A 336 -14.39 16.70 10.17
N VAL A 337 -13.09 16.50 9.89
CA VAL A 337 -12.65 15.80 8.68
C VAL A 337 -13.11 14.34 8.69
N ARG A 338 -13.00 13.65 9.85
CA ARG A 338 -13.45 12.27 10.02
C ARG A 338 -14.95 12.13 9.73
N GLU A 339 -15.76 12.99 10.36
CA GLU A 339 -17.23 12.97 10.18
C GLU A 339 -17.61 13.23 8.72
N ARG A 340 -17.02 14.23 8.08
CA ARG A 340 -17.29 14.57 6.68
C ARG A 340 -16.85 13.47 5.71
N SER A 341 -15.73 12.82 5.98
CA SER A 341 -15.24 11.69 5.18
C SER A 341 -15.94 10.38 5.50
N ARG A 342 -16.76 10.34 6.58
CA ARG A 342 -17.45 9.14 7.07
C ARG A 342 -16.51 7.98 7.40
N VAL A 343 -15.25 8.26 7.72
CA VAL A 343 -14.26 7.25 8.08
C VAL A 343 -14.54 6.74 9.49
N PRO A 344 -14.60 5.41 9.71
CA PRO A 344 -14.74 4.88 11.07
C PRO A 344 -13.56 5.31 11.95
N GLN A 345 -13.85 5.69 13.20
CA GLN A 345 -12.89 6.33 14.11
C GLN A 345 -11.58 5.54 14.28
N GLY A 346 -11.68 4.21 14.44
CA GLY A 346 -10.50 3.34 14.58
C GLY A 346 -9.59 3.34 13.36
N TYR A 347 -10.15 3.48 12.18
CA TYR A 347 -9.41 3.53 10.91
C TYR A 347 -8.83 4.91 10.63
N PHE A 348 -9.57 5.98 10.99
CA PHE A 348 -9.09 7.35 10.80
C PHE A 348 -7.76 7.60 11.52
N GLY A 349 -7.64 7.14 12.76
CA GLY A 349 -6.40 7.28 13.54
C GLY A 349 -5.19 6.62 12.86
N VAL A 350 -5.38 5.46 12.22
CA VAL A 350 -4.32 4.75 11.49
C VAL A 350 -3.92 5.51 10.21
N MET A 351 -4.90 6.01 9.45
CA MET A 351 -4.65 6.78 8.21
C MET A 351 -3.97 8.13 8.49
N ALA A 352 -4.31 8.76 9.62
CA ALA A 352 -3.73 10.03 10.06
C ALA A 352 -2.35 9.88 10.72
N ALA A 353 -1.90 8.66 10.98
CA ALA A 353 -0.67 8.41 11.71
C ALA A 353 0.57 8.60 10.84
N ARG A 354 1.57 9.35 11.33
CA ARG A 354 2.91 9.42 10.74
C ARG A 354 3.72 8.15 11.02
N ARG A 355 3.46 7.51 12.18
CA ARG A 355 4.16 6.29 12.63
C ARG A 355 3.18 5.14 12.75
N PRO A 356 3.66 3.90 12.58
CA PRO A 356 2.80 2.74 12.74
C PRO A 356 2.11 2.76 14.11
N LEU A 357 0.78 2.63 14.10
CA LEU A 357 -0.02 2.41 15.29
C LEU A 357 -0.29 0.91 15.42
N LEU A 358 -0.57 0.47 16.67
CA LEU A 358 -1.04 -0.89 16.87
C LEU A 358 -2.35 -1.11 16.09
N PRO A 359 -2.54 -2.32 15.50
CA PRO A 359 -3.70 -2.58 14.67
C PRO A 359 -5.00 -2.45 15.44
N VAL A 360 -6.04 -2.06 14.71
CA VAL A 360 -7.41 -2.01 15.22
C VAL A 360 -7.89 -3.45 15.47
N ARG A 361 -8.13 -3.78 16.74
CA ARG A 361 -8.74 -5.08 17.09
C ARG A 361 -10.23 -5.02 16.79
N ALA A 362 -10.70 -5.94 15.95
CA ALA A 362 -12.10 -6.11 15.60
C ALA A 362 -12.95 -6.65 16.76
#